data_cb8bba0de8c2062e6efcd9f414ea6936
#
_entry.id   cb8bba0de8c2062e6efcd9f414ea6936
#
_cell.length_a   1.000
_cell.length_b   1.000
_cell.length_c   1.000
_cell.angle_alpha   90.00
_cell.angle_beta   90.00
_cell.angle_gamma   90.00
#
_symmetry.space_group_name_H-M   'P 1'
#
loop_
_entity.id
_entity.type
_entity.pdbx_description
1 polymer ?
#
loop_
_entity_poly.entity_id
_entity_poly.type
_entity_poly.pdbx_seq_one_letter_code
_entity_poly.pdbx_strand_id
1 'polypeptide(L)'
;MTKGMLTQGETVTLKVDEKNRQLTSKNHSATHVLQKALRMVLGSHVEQAGSYVSKDRLRFDFTHFQAMTKEELAKVEEIVNDQIAAALPVVTKETTIDEAKKMGAMALFGEKYGSTVRVVCMGDFSLELCGGTHVSNTAAINCFKIISESGIAAGVRRIEALTSEGLIHYYEKLSADLAEASAVAKTTPDKLTERIETMQGEIKALQSENEKLKNQMAKDAVGNVMDQVVEILSLIHISSPRDRSLSRMP
;
A
#
# COMPACT_ATOMS: atom_id res chain seq x y z
N MET A 1 -23.93 -21.91 -7.89
CA MET A 1 -24.54 -22.13 -9.22
C MET A 1 -25.43 -20.96 -9.55
N THR A 2 -25.24 -20.34 -10.69
CA THR A 2 -26.07 -19.20 -11.10
C THR A 2 -27.28 -19.62 -11.93
N LYS A 3 -27.27 -20.81 -12.55
CA LYS A 3 -28.36 -21.31 -13.36
C LYS A 3 -28.21 -22.83 -13.58
N GLY A 4 -29.32 -23.60 -13.52
CA GLY A 4 -29.35 -25.04 -13.78
C GLY A 4 -29.31 -25.91 -12.52
N MET A 5 -29.49 -27.22 -12.69
CA MET A 5 -29.34 -28.27 -11.67
C MET A 5 -28.30 -29.28 -12.15
N LEU A 6 -27.53 -29.83 -11.23
CA LEU A 6 -26.62 -30.94 -11.51
C LEU A 6 -27.22 -32.23 -10.95
N THR A 7 -27.20 -33.28 -11.74
CA THR A 7 -27.70 -34.61 -11.36
C THR A 7 -26.53 -35.55 -11.17
N GLN A 8 -26.57 -36.40 -10.15
CA GLN A 8 -25.55 -37.41 -9.93
C GLN A 8 -25.42 -38.35 -11.14
N GLY A 9 -24.18 -38.52 -11.63
CA GLY A 9 -23.88 -39.33 -12.81
C GLY A 9 -23.90 -38.55 -14.14
N GLU A 10 -24.25 -37.28 -14.14
CA GLU A 10 -24.22 -36.42 -15.32
C GLU A 10 -22.79 -36.01 -15.66
N THR A 11 -22.45 -36.07 -16.94
CA THR A 11 -21.14 -35.55 -17.43
C THR A 11 -21.23 -34.05 -17.59
N VAL A 12 -20.34 -33.34 -16.93
CA VAL A 12 -20.25 -31.88 -16.98
C VAL A 12 -18.93 -31.39 -17.60
N THR A 13 -19.00 -30.31 -18.33
CA THR A 13 -17.80 -29.63 -18.86
C THR A 13 -17.37 -28.54 -17.90
N LEU A 14 -16.13 -28.63 -17.39
CA LEU A 14 -15.51 -27.62 -16.59
C LEU A 14 -14.65 -26.72 -17.48
N LYS A 15 -14.92 -25.42 -17.47
CA LYS A 15 -14.13 -24.43 -18.22
C LYS A 15 -13.50 -23.45 -17.24
N VAL A 16 -12.17 -23.42 -17.21
CA VAL A 16 -11.41 -22.47 -16.43
C VAL A 16 -11.39 -21.12 -17.15
N ASP A 17 -11.51 -20.03 -16.40
CA ASP A 17 -11.28 -18.68 -16.93
C ASP A 17 -9.78 -18.52 -17.22
N GLU A 18 -9.42 -18.60 -18.50
CA GLU A 18 -8.04 -18.57 -18.99
C GLU A 18 -7.33 -17.27 -18.60
N LYS A 19 -8.00 -16.13 -18.77
CA LYS A 19 -7.41 -14.81 -18.42
C LYS A 19 -7.09 -14.71 -16.93
N ASN A 20 -8.04 -15.06 -16.08
CA ASN A 20 -7.83 -15.03 -14.62
C ASN A 20 -6.73 -16.02 -14.20
N ARG A 21 -6.68 -17.19 -14.84
CA ARG A 21 -5.64 -18.19 -14.58
C ARG A 21 -4.25 -17.68 -14.96
N GLN A 22 -4.09 -17.03 -16.11
CA GLN A 22 -2.84 -16.46 -16.57
C GLN A 22 -2.35 -15.35 -15.62
N LEU A 23 -3.21 -14.42 -15.23
CA LEU A 23 -2.86 -13.35 -14.27
C LEU A 23 -2.44 -13.93 -12.91
N THR A 24 -3.19 -14.93 -12.41
CA THR A 24 -2.83 -15.61 -11.16
C THR A 24 -1.47 -16.32 -11.28
N SER A 25 -1.17 -16.97 -12.41
CA SER A 25 0.12 -17.63 -12.65
C SER A 25 1.29 -16.65 -12.65
N LYS A 26 1.10 -15.45 -13.21
CA LYS A 26 2.10 -14.37 -13.18
C LYS A 26 2.42 -13.93 -11.74
N ASN A 27 1.39 -13.63 -10.97
CA ASN A 27 1.54 -13.26 -9.56
C ASN A 27 2.16 -14.40 -8.73
N HIS A 28 1.80 -15.64 -8.99
CA HIS A 28 2.36 -16.79 -8.27
C HIS A 28 3.84 -16.98 -8.59
N SER A 29 4.21 -16.91 -9.85
CA SER A 29 5.62 -17.01 -10.25
C SER A 29 6.46 -15.86 -9.70
N ALA A 30 5.91 -14.63 -9.69
CA ALA A 30 6.56 -13.48 -9.08
C ALA A 30 6.78 -13.67 -7.56
N THR A 31 5.88 -14.40 -6.87
CA THR A 31 6.04 -14.70 -5.43
C THR A 31 7.29 -15.53 -5.15
N HIS A 32 7.59 -16.52 -5.98
CA HIS A 32 8.81 -17.33 -5.83
C HIS A 32 10.09 -16.52 -6.11
N VAL A 33 10.07 -15.68 -7.15
CA VAL A 33 11.20 -14.77 -7.43
C VAL A 33 11.39 -13.78 -6.28
N LEU A 34 10.30 -13.22 -5.74
CA LEU A 34 10.31 -12.32 -4.59
C LEU A 34 10.90 -12.99 -3.34
N GLN A 35 10.47 -14.21 -3.02
CA GLN A 35 11.00 -14.96 -1.86
C GLN A 35 12.52 -15.10 -1.96
N LYS A 36 13.03 -15.48 -3.11
CA LYS A 36 14.47 -15.61 -3.33
C LYS A 36 15.20 -14.26 -3.22
N ALA A 37 14.65 -13.21 -3.82
CA ALA A 37 15.20 -11.86 -3.74
C ALA A 37 15.26 -11.34 -2.29
N LEU A 38 14.20 -11.55 -1.50
CA LEU A 38 14.18 -11.21 -0.07
C LEU A 38 15.27 -11.93 0.71
N ARG A 39 15.47 -13.22 0.46
CA ARG A 39 16.57 -13.98 1.10
C ARG A 39 17.96 -13.49 0.69
N MET A 40 18.13 -13.01 -0.53
CA MET A 40 19.40 -12.43 -0.99
C MET A 40 19.71 -11.10 -0.33
N VAL A 41 18.70 -10.27 -0.10
CA VAL A 41 18.86 -8.91 0.46
C VAL A 41 18.89 -8.93 2.00
N LEU A 42 17.97 -9.66 2.62
CA LEU A 42 17.77 -9.63 4.08
C LEU A 42 18.48 -10.79 4.79
N GLY A 43 18.77 -11.88 4.09
CA GLY A 43 19.46 -13.05 4.65
C GLY A 43 18.61 -14.32 4.68
N SER A 44 19.29 -15.43 5.03
CA SER A 44 18.71 -16.78 4.99
C SER A 44 17.60 -17.06 6.01
N HIS A 45 17.44 -16.18 7.02
CA HIS A 45 16.38 -16.27 8.03
C HIS A 45 14.98 -15.94 7.47
N VAL A 46 14.92 -15.36 6.27
CA VAL A 46 13.64 -15.07 5.62
C VAL A 46 12.99 -16.38 5.20
N GLU A 47 11.84 -16.67 5.79
CA GLU A 47 11.02 -17.84 5.51
C GLU A 47 9.57 -17.39 5.30
N GLN A 48 8.84 -18.11 4.44
CA GLN A 48 7.44 -17.85 4.21
C GLN A 48 6.61 -18.15 5.47
N ALA A 49 5.93 -17.15 6.01
CA ALA A 49 4.94 -17.29 7.08
C ALA A 49 3.52 -17.41 6.52
N GLY A 50 3.28 -16.92 5.33
CA GLY A 50 2.01 -17.02 4.61
C GLY A 50 2.10 -16.41 3.22
N SER A 51 1.16 -16.76 2.34
CA SER A 51 1.02 -16.12 1.05
C SER A 51 -0.43 -16.11 0.58
N TYR A 52 -0.74 -15.16 -0.28
CA TYR A 52 -2.01 -15.08 -0.99
C TYR A 52 -1.75 -14.60 -2.41
N VAL A 53 -2.27 -15.34 -3.36
CA VAL A 53 -2.10 -15.06 -4.79
C VAL A 53 -3.46 -15.03 -5.46
N SER A 54 -3.77 -13.95 -6.15
CA SER A 54 -4.97 -13.79 -6.98
C SER A 54 -4.60 -13.27 -8.37
N LYS A 55 -5.60 -13.06 -9.21
CA LYS A 55 -5.41 -12.38 -10.49
C LYS A 55 -5.00 -10.90 -10.34
N ASP A 56 -5.38 -10.27 -9.22
CA ASP A 56 -5.26 -8.83 -9.02
C ASP A 56 -3.93 -8.45 -8.35
N ARG A 57 -3.46 -9.30 -7.40
CA ARG A 57 -2.26 -9.02 -6.60
C ARG A 57 -1.67 -10.27 -6.00
N LEU A 58 -0.44 -10.15 -5.55
CA LEU A 58 0.18 -11.09 -4.62
C LEU A 58 0.41 -10.44 -3.25
N ARG A 59 0.39 -11.26 -2.21
CA ARG A 59 0.75 -10.93 -0.84
C ARG A 59 1.69 -12.00 -0.32
N PHE A 60 2.78 -11.58 0.28
CA PHE A 60 3.79 -12.47 0.85
C PHE A 60 4.12 -12.06 2.27
N ASP A 61 3.87 -12.96 3.22
CA ASP A 61 4.17 -12.80 4.64
C ASP A 61 5.43 -13.60 4.95
N PHE A 62 6.42 -12.96 5.58
CA PHE A 62 7.72 -13.57 5.81
C PHE A 62 8.33 -13.19 7.17
N THR A 63 9.24 -14.03 7.66
CA THR A 63 9.94 -13.80 8.93
C THR A 63 10.99 -12.73 8.77
N HIS A 64 10.82 -11.60 9.47
CA HIS A 64 11.82 -10.55 9.59
C HIS A 64 11.46 -9.61 10.75
N PHE A 65 12.47 -9.17 11.53
CA PHE A 65 12.22 -8.45 12.79
C PHE A 65 12.04 -6.95 12.62
N GLN A 66 12.60 -6.36 11.58
CA GLN A 66 12.63 -4.91 11.36
C GLN A 66 11.81 -4.52 10.13
N ALA A 67 11.37 -3.25 10.08
CA ALA A 67 10.82 -2.70 8.85
C ALA A 67 11.92 -2.62 7.79
N MET A 68 11.59 -2.97 6.57
CA MET A 68 12.53 -2.82 5.45
C MET A 68 12.79 -1.34 5.15
N THR A 69 14.03 -1.03 4.85
CA THR A 69 14.40 0.31 4.38
C THR A 69 13.95 0.52 2.93
N LYS A 70 13.92 1.77 2.48
CA LYS A 70 13.60 2.10 1.09
C LYS A 70 14.61 1.50 0.11
N GLU A 71 15.87 1.45 0.52
CA GLU A 71 16.99 0.90 -0.24
C GLU A 71 16.87 -0.61 -0.38
N GLU A 72 16.50 -1.31 0.70
CA GLU A 72 16.25 -2.77 0.66
C GLU A 72 15.05 -3.11 -0.22
N LEU A 73 13.95 -2.36 -0.11
CA LEU A 73 12.77 -2.55 -0.97
C LEU A 73 13.11 -2.31 -2.44
N ALA A 74 13.84 -1.23 -2.75
CA ALA A 74 14.29 -0.94 -4.11
C ALA A 74 15.21 -2.04 -4.65
N LYS A 75 16.11 -2.57 -3.83
CA LYS A 75 17.02 -3.65 -4.24
C LYS A 75 16.28 -4.97 -4.49
N VAL A 76 15.28 -5.29 -3.67
CA VAL A 76 14.42 -6.47 -3.91
C VAL A 76 13.64 -6.31 -5.22
N GLU A 77 13.04 -5.14 -5.47
CA GLU A 77 12.34 -4.87 -6.74
C GLU A 77 13.27 -4.98 -7.96
N GLU A 78 14.48 -4.41 -7.86
CA GLU A 78 15.50 -4.50 -8.91
C GLU A 78 15.80 -5.97 -9.23
N ILE A 79 16.15 -6.78 -8.22
CA ILE A 79 16.47 -8.20 -8.42
C ILE A 79 15.28 -8.93 -9.06
N VAL A 80 14.05 -8.71 -8.60
CA VAL A 80 12.88 -9.38 -9.19
C VAL A 80 12.69 -9.00 -10.66
N ASN A 81 12.78 -7.70 -10.98
CA ASN A 81 12.64 -7.25 -12.37
C ASN A 81 13.80 -7.70 -13.27
N ASP A 82 15.01 -7.81 -12.74
CA ASP A 82 16.15 -8.39 -13.47
C ASP A 82 15.90 -9.85 -13.86
N GLN A 83 15.32 -10.67 -12.96
CA GLN A 83 14.96 -12.04 -13.26
C GLN A 83 13.80 -12.15 -14.26
N ILE A 84 12.88 -11.19 -14.24
CA ILE A 84 11.82 -11.06 -15.25
C ILE A 84 12.45 -10.74 -16.62
N ALA A 85 13.33 -9.77 -16.67
CA ALA A 85 14.02 -9.33 -17.89
C ALA A 85 14.96 -10.42 -18.46
N ALA A 86 15.57 -11.23 -17.58
CA ALA A 86 16.41 -12.36 -17.97
C ALA A 86 15.64 -13.49 -18.68
N ALA A 87 14.30 -13.43 -18.69
CA ALA A 87 13.45 -14.39 -19.41
C ALA A 87 13.76 -15.86 -19.07
N LEU A 88 13.93 -16.17 -17.78
CA LEU A 88 14.28 -17.50 -17.31
C LEU A 88 13.20 -18.52 -17.64
N PRO A 89 13.56 -19.73 -18.13
CA PRO A 89 12.60 -20.80 -18.32
C PRO A 89 12.06 -21.27 -16.97
N VAL A 90 10.75 -21.47 -16.90
CA VAL A 90 10.08 -22.02 -15.71
C VAL A 90 9.69 -23.45 -16.02
N VAL A 91 10.41 -24.38 -15.41
CA VAL A 91 10.24 -25.83 -15.64
C VAL A 91 9.66 -26.47 -14.39
N THR A 92 8.63 -27.28 -14.60
CA THR A 92 8.01 -28.07 -13.55
C THR A 92 8.38 -29.53 -13.71
N LYS A 93 8.86 -30.17 -12.63
CA LYS A 93 9.26 -31.58 -12.62
C LYS A 93 8.59 -32.28 -11.43
N GLU A 94 7.97 -33.41 -11.69
CA GLU A 94 7.51 -34.32 -10.65
C GLU A 94 8.64 -35.28 -10.29
N THR A 95 8.90 -35.45 -9.00
CA THR A 95 10.00 -36.28 -8.49
C THR A 95 9.70 -36.74 -7.07
N THR A 96 10.56 -37.59 -6.50
CA THR A 96 10.47 -37.95 -5.10
C THR A 96 10.98 -36.83 -4.20
N ILE A 97 10.51 -36.80 -2.94
CA ILE A 97 10.96 -35.79 -1.96
C ILE A 97 12.48 -35.85 -1.72
N ASP A 98 13.06 -37.07 -1.77
CA ASP A 98 14.49 -37.28 -1.55
C ASP A 98 15.34 -36.75 -2.71
N GLU A 99 14.87 -36.92 -3.95
CA GLU A 99 15.50 -36.33 -5.13
C GLU A 99 15.37 -34.80 -5.14
N ALA A 100 14.19 -34.28 -4.79
CA ALA A 100 13.98 -32.82 -4.68
C ALA A 100 14.95 -32.21 -3.65
N LYS A 101 15.14 -32.84 -2.50
CA LYS A 101 16.12 -32.41 -1.48
C LYS A 101 17.57 -32.47 -2.00
N LYS A 102 17.93 -33.52 -2.73
CA LYS A 102 19.26 -33.62 -3.36
C LYS A 102 19.51 -32.53 -4.41
N MET A 103 18.47 -32.10 -5.11
CA MET A 103 18.52 -30.97 -6.03
C MET A 103 18.63 -29.61 -5.30
N GLY A 104 18.47 -29.57 -3.98
CA GLY A 104 18.47 -28.33 -3.20
C GLY A 104 17.15 -27.59 -3.21
N ALA A 105 16.05 -28.28 -3.56
CA ALA A 105 14.74 -27.65 -3.58
C ALA A 105 14.30 -27.21 -2.18
N MET A 106 13.86 -25.95 -2.08
CA MET A 106 13.32 -25.40 -0.85
C MET A 106 11.91 -25.93 -0.62
N ALA A 107 11.68 -26.53 0.54
CA ALA A 107 10.37 -26.97 1.00
C ALA A 107 9.77 -25.93 1.95
N LEU A 108 8.47 -25.67 1.85
CA LEU A 108 7.79 -24.84 2.83
C LEU A 108 7.66 -25.57 4.17
N PHE A 109 7.95 -24.88 5.25
CA PHE A 109 7.85 -25.44 6.61
C PHE A 109 6.37 -25.76 6.94
N GLY A 110 6.15 -26.97 7.49
CA GLY A 110 4.83 -27.38 7.97
C GLY A 110 3.91 -28.06 6.98
N GLU A 111 4.26 -28.14 5.70
CA GLU A 111 3.49 -28.91 4.72
C GLU A 111 3.83 -30.41 4.79
N LYS A 112 2.78 -31.25 4.78
CA LYS A 112 2.93 -32.71 4.67
C LYS A 112 3.00 -33.08 3.19
N TYR A 113 4.19 -33.36 2.71
CA TYR A 113 4.40 -33.81 1.33
C TYR A 113 4.14 -35.30 1.17
N GLY A 114 3.51 -35.68 0.08
CA GLY A 114 3.38 -37.09 -0.32
C GLY A 114 4.71 -37.68 -0.80
N SER A 115 4.67 -38.92 -1.26
CA SER A 115 5.84 -39.59 -1.84
C SER A 115 6.35 -38.93 -3.13
N THR A 116 5.44 -38.29 -3.87
CA THR A 116 5.73 -37.54 -5.10
C THR A 116 5.48 -36.07 -4.85
N VAL A 117 6.43 -35.23 -5.22
CA VAL A 117 6.41 -33.78 -5.09
C VAL A 117 6.64 -33.10 -6.43
N ARG A 118 6.12 -31.90 -6.57
CA ARG A 118 6.29 -31.07 -7.74
C ARG A 118 7.31 -29.99 -7.46
N VAL A 119 8.41 -30.00 -8.20
CA VAL A 119 9.50 -29.01 -8.11
C VAL A 119 9.32 -28.00 -9.23
N VAL A 120 9.35 -26.74 -8.90
CA VAL A 120 9.33 -25.62 -9.85
C VAL A 120 10.71 -24.97 -9.88
N CYS A 121 11.34 -24.98 -11.05
CA CYS A 121 12.65 -24.40 -11.31
C CYS A 121 12.47 -23.14 -12.17
N MET A 122 13.06 -22.03 -11.76
CA MET A 122 13.11 -20.78 -12.55
C MET A 122 14.57 -20.50 -12.91
N GLY A 123 15.02 -21.09 -14.02
CA GLY A 123 16.45 -21.14 -14.35
C GLY A 123 17.26 -21.70 -13.18
N ASP A 124 18.40 -21.07 -12.89
CA ASP A 124 19.25 -21.38 -11.72
C ASP A 124 18.94 -20.46 -10.52
N PHE A 125 17.95 -19.58 -10.65
CA PHE A 125 17.65 -18.57 -9.64
C PHE A 125 16.80 -19.10 -8.48
N SER A 126 15.71 -19.81 -8.76
CA SER A 126 14.82 -20.36 -7.72
C SER A 126 14.48 -21.81 -8.01
N LEU A 127 14.46 -22.62 -6.94
CA LEU A 127 14.12 -24.02 -6.97
C LEU A 127 13.29 -24.36 -5.73
N GLU A 128 11.98 -24.55 -5.91
CA GLU A 128 11.04 -24.68 -4.80
C GLU A 128 10.00 -25.78 -5.02
N LEU A 129 9.51 -26.38 -3.94
CA LEU A 129 8.36 -27.29 -3.98
C LEU A 129 7.08 -26.46 -4.09
N CYS A 130 6.34 -26.65 -5.18
CA CYS A 130 5.08 -25.92 -5.37
C CYS A 130 4.09 -26.67 -6.28
N GLY A 131 2.87 -26.86 -5.79
CA GLY A 131 1.75 -27.48 -6.51
C GLY A 131 0.93 -26.52 -7.38
N GLY A 132 1.22 -25.20 -7.35
CA GLY A 132 0.43 -24.17 -8.00
C GLY A 132 0.68 -24.02 -9.51
N THR A 133 -0.02 -23.04 -10.10
CA THR A 133 0.14 -22.71 -11.53
C THR A 133 1.17 -21.61 -11.74
N HIS A 134 2.04 -21.81 -12.73
CA HIS A 134 3.13 -20.89 -13.04
C HIS A 134 3.13 -20.52 -14.52
N VAL A 135 3.84 -19.43 -14.84
CA VAL A 135 4.19 -19.08 -16.21
C VAL A 135 5.23 -20.06 -16.76
N SER A 136 5.37 -20.16 -18.06
CA SER A 136 6.42 -20.98 -18.69
C SER A 136 7.77 -20.26 -18.79
N ASN A 137 7.78 -18.94 -18.63
CA ASN A 137 8.96 -18.09 -18.68
C ASN A 137 8.74 -16.86 -17.80
N THR A 138 9.78 -16.41 -17.09
CA THR A 138 9.66 -15.26 -16.18
C THR A 138 9.32 -13.97 -16.90
N ALA A 139 9.69 -13.78 -18.17
CA ALA A 139 9.29 -12.62 -18.96
C ALA A 139 7.76 -12.45 -19.07
N ALA A 140 6.99 -13.55 -18.98
CA ALA A 140 5.53 -13.49 -19.00
C ALA A 140 4.92 -12.77 -17.79
N ILE A 141 5.67 -12.60 -16.69
CA ILE A 141 5.28 -11.79 -15.53
C ILE A 141 5.18 -10.31 -15.93
N ASN A 142 5.99 -9.88 -16.89
CA ASN A 142 6.08 -8.56 -17.51
C ASN A 142 6.79 -7.53 -16.62
N CYS A 143 6.22 -7.16 -15.48
CA CYS A 143 6.79 -6.19 -14.53
C CYS A 143 6.33 -6.51 -13.12
N PHE A 144 7.08 -6.00 -12.13
CA PHE A 144 6.81 -6.21 -10.71
C PHE A 144 7.02 -4.91 -9.93
N LYS A 145 6.12 -4.61 -9.00
CA LYS A 145 6.24 -3.48 -8.08
C LYS A 145 5.72 -3.82 -6.69
N ILE A 146 6.49 -3.52 -5.67
CA ILE A 146 6.04 -3.55 -4.27
C ILE A 146 5.16 -2.31 -4.03
N ILE A 147 3.94 -2.52 -3.54
CA ILE A 147 2.99 -1.45 -3.25
C ILE A 147 3.02 -1.08 -1.78
N SER A 148 3.18 -2.07 -0.91
CA SER A 148 3.26 -1.84 0.53
C SER A 148 4.16 -2.86 1.22
N GLU A 149 4.76 -2.43 2.33
CA GLU A 149 5.47 -3.27 3.30
C GLU A 149 5.00 -2.88 4.70
N SER A 150 4.64 -3.87 5.53
CA SER A 150 4.12 -3.61 6.88
C SER A 150 4.38 -4.78 7.83
N GLY A 151 4.40 -4.51 9.15
CA GLY A 151 4.40 -5.54 10.18
C GLY A 151 2.99 -6.06 10.42
N ILE A 152 2.83 -7.38 10.54
CA ILE A 152 1.52 -8.01 10.82
C ILE A 152 1.51 -8.77 12.14
N ALA A 153 2.68 -9.21 12.61
CA ALA A 153 2.87 -9.85 13.90
C ALA A 153 4.32 -9.65 14.37
N ALA A 154 4.63 -10.02 15.59
CA ALA A 154 6.00 -9.99 16.08
C ALA A 154 6.91 -10.87 15.22
N GLY A 155 7.93 -10.26 14.60
CA GLY A 155 8.87 -10.96 13.71
C GLY A 155 8.30 -11.38 12.36
N VAL A 156 7.12 -10.89 11.95
CA VAL A 156 6.52 -11.21 10.66
C VAL A 156 6.18 -9.92 9.89
N ARG A 157 6.70 -9.82 8.69
CA ARG A 157 6.48 -8.72 7.75
C ARG A 157 5.62 -9.18 6.58
N ARG A 158 4.89 -8.26 5.99
CA ARG A 158 4.02 -8.46 4.84
C ARG A 158 4.43 -7.54 3.70
N ILE A 159 4.58 -8.10 2.52
CA ILE A 159 4.69 -7.37 1.26
C ILE A 159 3.42 -7.62 0.43
N GLU A 160 2.86 -6.55 -0.12
CA GLU A 160 1.89 -6.62 -1.21
C GLU A 160 2.51 -6.08 -2.47
N ALA A 161 2.34 -6.80 -3.58
CA ALA A 161 2.92 -6.41 -4.86
C ALA A 161 1.97 -6.68 -6.02
N LEU A 162 2.22 -5.99 -7.12
CA LEU A 162 1.48 -6.09 -8.37
C LEU A 162 2.40 -6.51 -9.51
N THR A 163 1.80 -7.18 -10.49
CA THR A 163 2.47 -7.55 -11.75
C THR A 163 1.59 -7.17 -12.94
N SER A 164 2.19 -7.10 -14.13
CA SER A 164 1.48 -7.06 -15.41
C SER A 164 0.33 -6.03 -15.45
N GLU A 165 -0.87 -6.46 -15.87
CA GLU A 165 -2.07 -5.59 -16.00
C GLU A 165 -2.44 -4.89 -14.68
N GLY A 166 -2.29 -5.57 -13.54
CA GLY A 166 -2.58 -4.98 -12.22
C GLY A 166 -1.71 -3.77 -11.92
N LEU A 167 -0.43 -3.82 -12.31
CA LEU A 167 0.50 -2.71 -12.16
C LEU A 167 0.19 -1.56 -13.13
N ILE A 168 -0.21 -1.88 -14.37
CA ILE A 168 -0.61 -0.85 -15.35
C ILE A 168 -1.82 -0.08 -14.82
N HIS A 169 -2.86 -0.76 -14.39
CA HIS A 169 -4.06 -0.12 -13.82
C HIS A 169 -3.74 0.70 -12.56
N TYR A 170 -2.80 0.26 -11.74
CA TYR A 170 -2.34 1.02 -10.58
C TYR A 170 -1.71 2.36 -11.00
N TYR A 171 -0.84 2.35 -12.01
CA TYR A 171 -0.22 3.58 -12.50
C TYR A 171 -1.19 4.48 -13.27
N GLU A 172 -2.14 3.92 -14.01
CA GLU A 172 -3.22 4.68 -14.66
C GLU A 172 -4.04 5.45 -13.61
N LYS A 173 -4.42 4.75 -12.53
CA LYS A 173 -5.14 5.38 -11.41
C LYS A 173 -4.31 6.47 -10.74
N LEU A 174 -3.05 6.18 -10.41
CA LEU A 174 -2.15 7.16 -9.79
C LEU A 174 -1.97 8.41 -10.66
N SER A 175 -1.84 8.22 -11.98
CA SER A 175 -1.76 9.32 -12.94
C SER A 175 -3.04 10.14 -12.99
N ALA A 176 -4.21 9.50 -12.95
CA ALA A 176 -5.50 10.18 -12.90
C ALA A 176 -5.68 10.97 -11.59
N ASP A 177 -5.37 10.36 -10.45
CA ASP A 177 -5.45 11.00 -9.13
C ASP A 177 -4.52 12.24 -9.06
N LEU A 178 -3.31 12.14 -9.62
CA LEU A 178 -2.37 13.26 -9.71
C LEU A 178 -2.87 14.39 -10.62
N ALA A 179 -3.46 14.04 -11.76
CA ALA A 179 -4.04 15.01 -12.67
C ALA A 179 -5.22 15.74 -12.02
N GLU A 180 -6.10 15.02 -11.31
CA GLU A 180 -7.23 15.59 -10.57
C GLU A 180 -6.74 16.55 -9.46
N ALA A 181 -5.77 16.10 -8.63
CA ALA A 181 -5.19 16.94 -7.58
C ALA A 181 -4.58 18.23 -8.15
N SER A 182 -3.88 18.13 -9.28
CA SER A 182 -3.29 19.28 -9.95
C SER A 182 -4.34 20.25 -10.49
N ALA A 183 -5.43 19.72 -11.05
CA ALA A 183 -6.55 20.53 -11.53
C ALA A 183 -7.24 21.30 -10.38
N VAL A 184 -7.48 20.64 -9.23
CA VAL A 184 -8.02 21.29 -8.03
C VAL A 184 -7.10 22.40 -7.53
N ALA A 185 -5.79 22.17 -7.52
CA ALA A 185 -4.79 23.16 -7.14
C ALA A 185 -4.56 24.26 -8.22
N LYS A 186 -5.23 24.14 -9.38
CA LYS A 186 -5.09 25.05 -10.54
C LYS A 186 -3.65 25.16 -11.03
N THR A 187 -2.99 24.02 -11.18
CA THR A 187 -1.59 23.92 -11.63
C THR A 187 -1.39 22.66 -12.48
N THR A 188 -0.16 22.43 -12.94
CA THR A 188 0.25 21.19 -13.62
C THR A 188 0.90 20.20 -12.65
N PRO A 189 0.91 18.89 -12.93
CA PRO A 189 1.48 17.88 -12.04
C PRO A 189 2.92 18.15 -11.60
N ASP A 190 3.75 18.67 -12.47
CA ASP A 190 5.16 19.02 -12.23
C ASP A 190 5.33 20.19 -11.25
N LYS A 191 4.35 21.08 -11.14
CA LYS A 191 4.33 22.26 -10.27
C LYS A 191 3.44 22.09 -9.02
N LEU A 192 2.88 20.90 -8.80
CA LEU A 192 1.92 20.68 -7.73
C LEU A 192 2.52 20.97 -6.34
N THR A 193 3.75 20.52 -6.10
CA THR A 193 4.44 20.74 -4.82
C THR A 193 4.66 22.23 -4.55
N GLU A 194 5.18 22.97 -5.52
CA GLU A 194 5.39 24.43 -5.43
C GLU A 194 4.07 25.18 -5.16
N ARG A 195 3.00 24.76 -5.84
CA ARG A 195 1.67 25.36 -5.63
C ARG A 195 1.14 25.10 -4.22
N ILE A 196 1.30 23.89 -3.70
CA ILE A 196 0.91 23.54 -2.32
C ILE A 196 1.69 24.38 -1.30
N GLU A 197 3.00 24.55 -1.47
CA GLU A 197 3.84 25.38 -0.60
C GLU A 197 3.37 26.85 -0.62
N THR A 198 3.08 27.39 -1.80
CA THR A 198 2.53 28.74 -1.97
C THR A 198 1.20 28.89 -1.23
N MET A 199 0.27 27.94 -1.42
CA MET A 199 -1.05 27.96 -0.74
C MET A 199 -0.90 27.88 0.78
N GLN A 200 0.02 27.08 1.29
CA GLN A 200 0.30 27.02 2.72
C GLN A 200 0.85 28.36 3.27
N GLY A 201 1.69 29.05 2.49
CA GLY A 201 2.17 30.40 2.80
C GLY A 201 1.03 31.42 2.85
N GLU A 202 0.16 31.42 1.84
CA GLU A 202 -1.03 32.28 1.77
C GLU A 202 -1.96 32.05 2.98
N ILE A 203 -2.22 30.79 3.35
CA ILE A 203 -3.05 30.42 4.50
C ILE A 203 -2.45 30.99 5.80
N LYS A 204 -1.13 30.84 6.03
CA LYS A 204 -0.46 31.39 7.22
C LYS A 204 -0.55 32.92 7.28
N ALA A 205 -0.35 33.59 6.15
CA ALA A 205 -0.47 35.05 6.07
C ALA A 205 -1.90 35.51 6.40
N LEU A 206 -2.92 34.89 5.81
CA LEU A 206 -4.32 35.19 6.08
C LEU A 206 -4.73 34.90 7.53
N GLN A 207 -4.23 33.82 8.13
CA GLN A 207 -4.45 33.53 9.55
C GLN A 207 -3.88 34.62 10.45
N SER A 208 -2.64 35.06 10.18
CA SER A 208 -1.99 36.15 10.95
C SER A 208 -2.75 37.47 10.79
N GLU A 209 -3.18 37.81 9.58
CA GLU A 209 -4.00 39.01 9.32
C GLU A 209 -5.33 38.95 10.05
N ASN A 210 -6.01 37.81 10.00
CA ASN A 210 -7.29 37.60 10.69
C ASN A 210 -7.14 37.78 12.21
N GLU A 211 -6.06 37.27 12.81
CA GLU A 211 -5.79 37.47 14.23
C GLU A 211 -5.51 38.96 14.55
N LYS A 212 -4.76 39.67 13.71
CA LYS A 212 -4.54 41.11 13.87
C LYS A 212 -5.85 41.89 13.82
N LEU A 213 -6.70 41.60 12.82
CA LEU A 213 -8.01 42.25 12.68
C LEU A 213 -8.92 41.96 13.88
N LYS A 214 -8.98 40.71 14.36
CA LYS A 214 -9.76 40.36 15.57
C LYS A 214 -9.26 41.10 16.80
N ASN A 215 -7.96 41.21 16.99
CA ASN A 215 -7.36 41.94 18.10
C ASN A 215 -7.64 43.46 18.00
N GLN A 216 -7.66 44.02 16.79
CA GLN A 216 -8.00 45.40 16.57
C GLN A 216 -9.48 45.66 16.86
N MET A 217 -10.38 44.81 16.35
CA MET A 217 -11.82 44.89 16.67
C MET A 217 -12.11 44.79 18.17
N ALA A 218 -11.37 43.89 18.87
CA ALA A 218 -11.50 43.78 20.32
C ALA A 218 -11.03 45.05 21.04
N LYS A 219 -9.93 45.68 20.61
CA LYS A 219 -9.46 46.95 21.15
C LYS A 219 -10.45 48.09 20.90
N ASP A 220 -10.99 48.19 19.69
CA ASP A 220 -11.96 49.21 19.31
C ASP A 220 -13.27 49.05 20.12
N ALA A 221 -13.71 47.80 20.35
CA ALA A 221 -14.86 47.50 21.21
C ALA A 221 -14.63 47.90 22.67
N VAL A 222 -13.43 47.68 23.22
CA VAL A 222 -13.05 48.13 24.57
C VAL A 222 -12.93 49.65 24.62
N GLY A 223 -12.37 50.33 23.59
CA GLY A 223 -12.33 51.78 23.47
C GLY A 223 -13.74 52.40 23.55
N ASN A 224 -14.67 51.88 22.76
CA ASN A 224 -16.06 52.33 22.79
C ASN A 224 -16.77 52.15 24.17
N VAL A 225 -16.37 51.14 24.95
CA VAL A 225 -16.87 50.95 26.33
C VAL A 225 -16.25 51.96 27.28
N MET A 226 -14.99 52.32 27.11
CA MET A 226 -14.33 53.34 27.93
C MET A 226 -14.88 54.75 27.69
N ASP A 227 -15.33 55.07 26.47
CA ASP A 227 -16.00 56.33 26.14
C ASP A 227 -17.40 56.50 26.80
N GLN A 228 -17.95 55.38 27.31
CA GLN A 228 -19.23 55.37 28.07
C GLN A 228 -19.05 55.48 29.58
N VAL A 229 -17.80 55.64 30.05
CA VAL A 229 -17.52 55.84 31.48
C VAL A 229 -17.91 57.25 31.88
N VAL A 230 -18.80 57.40 32.86
CA VAL A 230 -19.21 58.68 33.44
C VAL A 230 -18.58 58.85 34.80
N GLU A 231 -17.83 59.95 34.99
CA GLU A 231 -17.27 60.31 36.30
C GLU A 231 -18.32 61.03 37.14
N ILE A 232 -18.68 60.46 38.30
CA ILE A 232 -19.60 61.04 39.27
C ILE A 232 -18.85 61.16 40.59
N LEU A 233 -18.69 62.44 41.08
CA LEU A 233 -18.10 62.78 42.38
C LEU A 233 -16.70 62.07 42.60
N SER A 234 -15.83 62.16 41.67
CA SER A 234 -14.48 61.52 41.69
C SER A 234 -14.49 60.00 41.79
N LEU A 235 -15.60 59.35 41.52
CA LEU A 235 -15.72 57.89 41.39
C LEU A 235 -16.01 57.51 39.94
N ILE A 236 -15.21 56.60 39.38
CA ILE A 236 -15.47 56.05 38.05
C ILE A 236 -16.50 54.95 38.20
N HIS A 237 -17.67 55.12 37.57
CA HIS A 237 -18.72 54.10 37.53
C HIS A 237 -18.87 53.57 36.11
N ILE A 238 -18.70 52.27 35.95
CA ILE A 238 -18.93 51.57 34.66
C ILE A 238 -20.35 51.02 34.70
N SER A 239 -21.27 51.59 33.90
CA SER A 239 -22.62 51.08 33.79
C SER A 239 -22.64 49.76 33.03
N SER A 240 -23.05 48.69 33.71
CA SER A 240 -23.30 47.38 33.11
C SER A 240 -24.80 47.23 32.80
N PRO A 241 -25.20 46.54 31.74
CA PRO A 241 -26.60 46.21 31.49
C PRO A 241 -27.31 45.51 32.65
N ARG A 242 -26.54 44.88 33.56
CA ARG A 242 -27.07 44.25 34.78
C ARG A 242 -27.43 45.23 35.87
N ASP A 243 -26.80 46.39 35.95
CA ASP A 243 -27.04 47.37 36.99
C ASP A 243 -28.37 48.13 36.79
N ARG A 244 -28.91 48.13 35.56
CA ARG A 244 -30.22 48.73 35.26
C ARG A 244 -31.42 47.97 35.85
N SER A 245 -31.22 46.68 36.19
CA SER A 245 -32.30 45.83 36.72
C SER A 245 -32.50 45.96 38.26
N LEU A 246 -31.51 46.51 38.99
CA LEU A 246 -31.55 46.65 40.47
C LEU A 246 -32.02 48.01 40.93
N SER A 247 -32.23 48.96 40.02
CA SER A 247 -32.71 50.35 40.37
C SER A 247 -34.23 50.50 40.36
N ARG A 248 -35.01 49.42 40.41
CA ARG A 248 -36.47 49.44 40.57
C ARG A 248 -36.86 48.51 41.70
N MET A 249 -36.75 49.04 42.92
CA MET A 249 -37.62 48.67 44.06
C MET A 249 -37.92 49.91 44.88
N PRO A 250 -39.18 50.01 45.34
CA PRO A 250 -39.77 51.22 45.90
C PRO A 250 -39.19 51.63 47.23
#